data_bfc6e8f70ae671511677405e80da1225
#
_entry.id   bfc6e8f70ae671511677405e80da1225
#
_cell.length_a   1.000
_cell.length_b   1.000
_cell.length_c   1.000
_cell.angle_alpha   90.00
_cell.angle_beta   90.00
_cell.angle_gamma   90.00
#
_symmetry.space_group_name_H-M   'P 1'
#
loop_
_entity.id
_entity.type
_entity.pdbx_description
1 polymer ?
#
loop_
_entity_poly.entity_id
_entity_poly.type
_entity_poly.pdbx_seq_one_letter_code
_entity_poly.pdbx_strand_id
1 'polypeptide(L)'
;MLGDEHVDDANAKTTDFTRDFQDLITRYAWGEIWTRPGIDRRMRSAITLTALIARGHFEELAMHIRAARRNGLSDDEIKEVLLQSAIYCGVPAANQAFAVASRVLEEEDH
;
A
#
# COMPACT_ATOMS: atom_id res chain seq x y z
N MET A 1 4.13 -0.37 9.13
CA MET A 1 3.07 -0.65 8.15
C MET A 1 2.66 0.61 7.39
N LEU A 2 1.58 1.29 7.78
CA LEU A 2 1.16 2.52 7.12
C LEU A 2 1.74 3.78 7.75
N GLY A 3 2.23 3.69 8.96
CA GLY A 3 2.74 4.81 9.73
C GLY A 3 1.71 5.35 10.69
N ASP A 4 2.19 5.88 11.81
CA ASP A 4 1.33 6.36 12.88
C ASP A 4 0.47 7.55 12.45
N GLU A 5 1.03 8.42 11.63
CA GLU A 5 0.33 9.59 11.11
C GLU A 5 -0.92 9.19 10.32
N HIS A 6 -0.82 8.17 9.47
CA HIS A 6 -1.97 7.68 8.72
C HIS A 6 -3.04 7.08 9.62
N VAL A 7 -2.63 6.32 10.64
CA VAL A 7 -3.56 5.72 11.59
C VAL A 7 -4.28 6.79 12.38
N ASP A 8 -3.56 7.81 12.83
CA ASP A 8 -4.13 8.94 13.56
C ASP A 8 -5.14 9.71 12.70
N ASP A 9 -4.82 9.94 11.42
CA ASP A 9 -5.73 10.59 10.48
C ASP A 9 -7.02 9.78 10.29
N ALA A 10 -6.90 8.47 10.13
CA ALA A 10 -8.05 7.59 9.98
C ALA A 10 -8.93 7.63 11.23
N ASN A 11 -8.32 7.59 12.41
CA ASN A 11 -9.06 7.68 13.67
C ASN A 11 -9.77 9.03 13.83
N ALA A 12 -9.10 10.12 13.44
CA ALA A 12 -9.67 11.46 13.52
C ALA A 12 -10.89 11.63 12.59
N LYS A 13 -10.93 10.88 11.49
CA LYS A 13 -12.03 10.93 10.51
C LYS A 13 -13.16 9.95 10.82
N THR A 14 -12.99 9.12 11.84
CA THR A 14 -13.98 8.10 12.21
C THR A 14 -15.23 8.76 12.78
N THR A 15 -16.38 8.35 12.26
CA THR A 15 -17.69 8.78 12.75
C THR A 15 -18.43 7.61 13.34
N ASP A 16 -19.59 7.85 13.95
CA ASP A 16 -20.43 6.76 14.46
C ASP A 16 -20.80 5.77 13.35
N PHE A 17 -21.00 6.27 12.14
CA PHE A 17 -21.33 5.44 10.98
C PHE A 17 -20.17 4.55 10.56
N THR A 18 -18.94 5.04 10.62
CA THR A 18 -17.75 4.34 10.11
C THR A 18 -16.97 3.57 11.19
N ARG A 19 -17.31 3.76 12.47
CA ARG A 19 -16.51 3.21 13.57
C ARG A 19 -16.36 1.70 13.51
N ASP A 20 -17.44 0.97 13.31
CA ASP A 20 -17.40 -0.49 13.29
C ASP A 20 -16.54 -1.00 12.15
N PHE A 21 -16.59 -0.34 11.02
CA PHE A 21 -15.77 -0.69 9.86
C PHE A 21 -14.28 -0.42 10.16
N GLN A 22 -13.97 0.74 10.75
CA GLN A 22 -12.60 1.06 11.11
C GLN A 22 -12.04 0.07 12.13
N ASP A 23 -12.86 -0.31 13.13
CA ASP A 23 -12.46 -1.31 14.12
C ASP A 23 -12.18 -2.67 13.47
N LEU A 24 -13.02 -3.07 12.54
CA LEU A 24 -12.86 -4.33 11.81
C LEU A 24 -11.53 -4.32 11.03
N ILE A 25 -11.26 -3.25 10.27
CA ILE A 25 -10.05 -3.15 9.46
C ILE A 25 -8.81 -3.14 10.35
N THR A 26 -8.85 -2.40 11.46
CA THR A 26 -7.71 -2.33 12.37
C THR A 26 -7.38 -3.71 12.95
N ARG A 27 -8.40 -4.46 13.40
CA ARG A 27 -8.20 -5.79 13.96
C ARG A 27 -7.80 -6.81 12.90
N TYR A 28 -8.53 -6.82 11.80
CA TYR A 28 -8.40 -7.85 10.78
C TYR A 28 -7.11 -7.69 9.96
N ALA A 29 -6.93 -6.50 9.37
CA ALA A 29 -5.80 -6.28 8.48
C ALA A 29 -4.51 -6.01 9.25
N TRP A 30 -4.52 -4.97 10.06
CA TRP A 30 -3.28 -4.48 10.68
C TRP A 30 -2.90 -5.29 11.91
N GLY A 31 -3.87 -5.67 12.73
CA GLY A 31 -3.60 -6.38 13.98
C GLY A 31 -3.41 -7.88 13.83
N GLU A 32 -4.02 -8.49 12.82
CA GLU A 32 -4.00 -9.94 12.67
C GLU A 32 -3.11 -10.41 11.52
N ILE A 33 -3.29 -9.85 10.33
CA ILE A 33 -2.60 -10.35 9.14
C ILE A 33 -1.19 -9.75 9.02
N TRP A 34 -1.08 -8.43 9.11
CA TRP A 34 0.20 -7.77 8.90
C TRP A 34 1.23 -8.06 9.98
N THR A 35 0.80 -8.55 11.15
CA THR A 35 1.68 -8.90 12.25
C THR A 35 2.11 -10.37 12.24
N ARG A 36 1.61 -11.16 11.32
CA ARG A 36 1.95 -12.59 11.25
C ARG A 36 3.42 -12.77 10.87
N PRO A 37 4.12 -13.73 11.50
CA PRO A 37 5.55 -13.95 11.23
C PRO A 37 5.85 -14.81 9.99
N GLY A 38 4.83 -15.29 9.28
CA GLY A 38 5.02 -16.21 8.16
C GLY A 38 5.82 -15.66 6.99
N ILE A 39 5.64 -14.38 6.67
CA ILE A 39 6.46 -13.65 5.71
C ILE A 39 6.72 -12.26 6.29
N ASP A 40 7.80 -11.63 5.85
CA ASP A 40 8.15 -10.32 6.39
C ASP A 40 7.30 -9.20 5.76
N ARG A 41 7.44 -7.99 6.30
CA ARG A 41 6.66 -6.83 5.83
C ARG A 41 7.05 -6.39 4.43
N ARG A 42 8.29 -6.62 4.02
CA ARG A 42 8.73 -6.30 2.66
C ARG A 42 7.93 -7.11 1.64
N MET A 43 7.83 -8.42 1.89
CA MET A 43 7.07 -9.30 1.01
C MET A 43 5.57 -8.97 1.04
N ARG A 44 5.02 -8.68 2.22
CA ARG A 44 3.62 -8.28 2.33
C ARG A 44 3.35 -7.01 1.53
N SER A 45 4.25 -6.03 1.58
CA SER A 45 4.12 -4.81 0.79
C SER A 45 4.12 -5.11 -0.71
N ALA A 46 5.05 -5.96 -1.17
CA ALA A 46 5.12 -6.30 -2.59
C ALA A 46 3.82 -6.96 -3.08
N ILE A 47 3.29 -7.90 -2.31
CA ILE A 47 2.04 -8.58 -2.61
C ILE A 47 0.88 -7.56 -2.67
N THR A 48 0.84 -6.66 -1.70
CA THR A 48 -0.22 -5.65 -1.61
C THR A 48 -0.19 -4.72 -2.81
N LEU A 49 0.99 -4.24 -3.22
CA LEU A 49 1.09 -3.36 -4.39
C LEU A 49 0.52 -4.04 -5.63
N THR A 50 0.89 -5.28 -5.87
CA THR A 50 0.41 -6.03 -7.03
C THR A 50 -1.12 -6.21 -6.98
N ALA A 51 -1.66 -6.54 -5.81
CA ALA A 51 -3.10 -6.73 -5.66
C ALA A 51 -3.87 -5.44 -5.96
N LEU A 52 -3.36 -4.29 -5.46
CA LEU A 52 -4.00 -3.00 -5.69
C LEU A 52 -3.96 -2.61 -7.17
N ILE A 53 -2.84 -2.88 -7.84
CA ILE A 53 -2.70 -2.62 -9.28
C ILE A 53 -3.70 -3.47 -10.06
N ALA A 54 -3.78 -4.77 -9.74
CA ALA A 54 -4.66 -5.70 -10.45
C ALA A 54 -6.13 -5.29 -10.31
N ARG A 55 -6.51 -4.75 -9.17
CA ARG A 55 -7.89 -4.34 -8.91
C ARG A 55 -8.16 -2.87 -9.22
N GLY A 56 -7.18 -2.12 -9.68
CA GLY A 56 -7.36 -0.73 -10.05
C GLY A 56 -7.56 0.24 -8.89
N HIS A 57 -7.07 -0.12 -7.70
CA HIS A 57 -7.20 0.74 -6.51
C HIS A 57 -6.00 1.69 -6.40
N PHE A 58 -5.95 2.69 -7.27
CA PHE A 58 -4.77 3.54 -7.40
C PHE A 58 -4.62 4.58 -6.29
N GLU A 59 -5.70 4.97 -5.61
CA GLU A 59 -5.60 5.83 -4.44
C GLU A 59 -4.93 5.10 -3.29
N GLU A 60 -5.37 3.87 -3.02
CA GLU A 60 -4.76 3.02 -2.01
C GLU A 60 -3.33 2.65 -2.38
N LEU A 61 -3.06 2.51 -3.68
CA LEU A 61 -1.70 2.24 -4.16
C LEU A 61 -0.73 3.33 -3.72
N ALA A 62 -1.12 4.60 -3.86
CA ALA A 62 -0.27 5.72 -3.45
C ALA A 62 0.14 5.58 -1.97
N MET A 63 -0.81 5.29 -1.11
CA MET A 63 -0.56 5.11 0.32
C MET A 63 0.36 3.93 0.58
N HIS A 64 0.13 2.81 -0.11
CA HIS A 64 0.91 1.59 0.09
C HIS A 64 2.32 1.67 -0.51
N ILE A 65 2.55 2.53 -1.49
CA ILE A 65 3.92 2.79 -1.97
C ILE A 65 4.72 3.49 -0.86
N ARG A 66 4.12 4.46 -0.17
CA ARG A 66 4.77 5.08 1.00
C ARG A 66 5.05 4.04 2.08
N ALA A 67 4.07 3.20 2.36
CA ALA A 67 4.22 2.14 3.36
C ALA A 67 5.31 1.13 2.95
N ALA A 68 5.42 0.82 1.66
CA ALA A 68 6.42 -0.11 1.16
C ALA A 68 7.84 0.38 1.47
N ARG A 69 8.10 1.68 1.29
CA ARG A 69 9.38 2.27 1.68
C ARG A 69 9.64 2.09 3.18
N ARG A 70 8.65 2.39 4.01
CA ARG A 70 8.76 2.24 5.47
C ARG A 70 9.00 0.79 5.87
N ASN A 71 8.44 -0.14 5.12
CA ASN A 71 8.59 -1.58 5.38
C ASN A 71 9.88 -2.15 4.79
N GLY A 72 10.71 -1.33 4.14
CA GLY A 72 12.04 -1.71 3.73
C GLY A 72 12.25 -2.02 2.26
N LEU A 73 11.24 -1.80 1.40
CA LEU A 73 11.45 -1.92 -0.04
C LEU A 73 12.19 -0.68 -0.55
N SER A 74 13.24 -0.92 -1.33
CA SER A 74 13.92 0.17 -2.02
C SER A 74 13.09 0.64 -3.21
N ASP A 75 13.40 1.82 -3.73
CA ASP A 75 12.72 2.32 -4.93
C ASP A 75 12.93 1.38 -6.12
N ASP A 76 14.13 0.79 -6.24
CA ASP A 76 14.39 -0.20 -7.28
C ASP A 76 13.54 -1.45 -7.12
N GLU A 77 13.33 -1.90 -5.88
CA GLU A 77 12.46 -3.04 -5.62
C GLU A 77 11.00 -2.73 -5.92
N ILE A 78 10.54 -1.54 -5.58
CA ILE A 78 9.19 -1.08 -5.93
C ILE A 78 9.03 -1.08 -7.46
N LYS A 79 10.02 -0.55 -8.17
CA LYS A 79 10.02 -0.56 -9.64
C LYS A 79 9.88 -1.98 -10.18
N GLU A 80 10.63 -2.93 -9.60
CA GLU A 80 10.57 -4.33 -10.05
C GLU A 80 9.20 -4.95 -9.82
N VAL A 81 8.55 -4.62 -8.70
CA VAL A 81 7.17 -5.08 -8.45
C VAL A 81 6.22 -4.56 -9.51
N LEU A 82 6.34 -3.28 -9.88
CA LEU A 82 5.50 -2.68 -10.90
C LEU A 82 5.76 -3.27 -12.29
N LEU A 83 7.03 -3.54 -12.61
CA LEU A 83 7.40 -4.19 -13.89
C LEU A 83 6.80 -5.60 -13.97
N GLN A 84 6.90 -6.37 -12.89
CA GLN A 84 6.29 -7.69 -12.83
C GLN A 84 4.77 -7.59 -13.02
N SER A 85 4.15 -6.60 -12.38
CA SER A 85 2.71 -6.37 -12.49
C SER A 85 2.27 -6.05 -13.91
N ALA A 86 3.14 -5.43 -14.73
CA ALA A 86 2.81 -5.11 -16.11
C ALA A 86 2.50 -6.37 -16.93
N ILE A 87 3.17 -7.48 -16.61
CA ILE A 87 2.95 -8.75 -17.31
C ILE A 87 1.59 -9.35 -16.96
N TYR A 88 1.23 -9.35 -15.68
CA TYR A 88 0.06 -10.08 -15.19
C TYR A 88 -1.19 -9.21 -15.01
N CYS A 89 -1.02 -7.89 -14.89
CA CYS A 89 -2.14 -6.96 -14.73
C CYS A 89 -2.43 -6.13 -15.99
N GLY A 90 -1.52 -6.16 -16.96
CA GLY A 90 -1.65 -5.43 -18.21
C GLY A 90 -0.96 -4.08 -18.20
N VAL A 91 -0.52 -3.66 -19.38
CA VAL A 91 0.23 -2.41 -19.55
C VAL A 91 -0.57 -1.16 -19.14
N PRO A 92 -1.88 -1.05 -19.45
CA PRO A 92 -2.63 0.13 -19.02
C PRO A 92 -2.63 0.30 -17.49
N ALA A 93 -2.82 -0.78 -16.74
CA ALA A 93 -2.78 -0.72 -15.28
C ALA A 93 -1.38 -0.35 -14.77
N ALA A 94 -0.35 -0.96 -15.34
CA ALA A 94 1.03 -0.66 -14.98
C ALA A 94 1.39 0.80 -15.30
N ASN A 95 0.90 1.34 -16.41
CA ASN A 95 1.13 2.73 -16.78
C ASN A 95 0.60 3.68 -15.70
N GLN A 96 -0.61 3.43 -15.21
CA GLN A 96 -1.18 4.20 -14.11
C GLN A 96 -0.39 4.01 -12.83
N ALA A 97 0.04 2.77 -12.54
CA ALA A 97 0.82 2.47 -11.34
C ALA A 97 2.14 3.22 -11.33
N PHE A 98 2.85 3.25 -12.46
CA PHE A 98 4.10 4.00 -12.58
C PHE A 98 3.89 5.50 -12.41
N ALA A 99 2.79 6.04 -12.93
CA ALA A 99 2.48 7.46 -12.74
C ALA A 99 2.25 7.78 -11.26
N VAL A 100 1.50 6.93 -10.56
CA VAL A 100 1.26 7.10 -9.13
C VAL A 100 2.57 6.98 -8.34
N ALA A 101 3.36 5.96 -8.63
CA ALA A 101 4.63 5.72 -7.93
C ALA A 101 5.60 6.88 -8.14
N SER A 102 5.75 7.36 -9.37
CA SER A 102 6.65 8.48 -9.67
C SER A 102 6.28 9.71 -8.86
N ARG A 103 4.98 10.04 -8.80
CA ARG A 103 4.49 11.19 -8.04
C ARG A 103 4.76 11.02 -6.54
N VAL A 104 4.42 9.86 -6.00
CA VAL A 104 4.55 9.61 -4.56
C VAL A 104 6.01 9.63 -4.12
N LEU A 105 6.89 8.96 -4.85
CA LEU A 105 8.30 8.89 -4.48
C LEU A 105 8.96 10.27 -4.60
N GLU A 106 8.57 11.05 -5.60
CA GLU A 106 9.05 12.43 -5.75
C GLU A 106 8.58 13.32 -4.62
N GLU A 107 7.30 13.22 -4.23
CA GLU A 107 6.74 13.99 -3.13
C GLU A 107 7.44 13.67 -1.81
N GLU A 108 7.73 12.40 -1.53
CA GLU A 108 8.40 11.98 -0.30
C GLU A 108 9.86 12.43 -0.22
N ASP A 109 10.51 12.65 -1.36
CA ASP A 109 11.90 13.10 -1.41
C ASP A 109 12.04 14.62 -1.25
N HIS A 110 10.93 15.33 -1.22
CA HIS A 110 10.86 16.75 -0.96
C HIS A 110 10.23 17.00 0.39
#